data_ab1cf1b7033847a785088d2258770b2d
#
_entry.id   ab1cf1b7033847a785088d2258770b2d
#
_cell.length_a   1.000
_cell.length_b   1.000
_cell.length_c   1.000
_cell.angle_alpha   90.00
_cell.angle_beta   90.00
_cell.angle_gamma   90.00
#
_symmetry.space_group_name_H-M   'P 1'
#
loop_
_entity.id
_entity.type
_entity.pdbx_description
1 polymer ?
#
loop_
_entity_poly.entity_id
_entity_poly.type
_entity_poly.pdbx_seq_one_letter_code
_entity_poly.pdbx_strand_id
1 'polypeptide(L)'
;APLKPAGRGRNLELSDALKAYKGVWVFIEHERGQVHSVSWELLGEGRKLADQLGVTLSGVLLGGPDEPLDQFAQEAFSFGADHVYITRDPVLKGYRNEPFTKGLTDLVNKYQPEIVLLGATSQGRDLAGSVATTLLTGLTADCTELNIDPVTRALAATRPTFGGSLLCTIMTLAYRPQMATVRPRVMAMPNADTTRTGTTSEDTLGLIETNIVTKLLDFILDTNSNKINLPYADVIVSGGKGLKNPENFKLVFDLARVLGGEVGATRPCVQAGWVEADRQVGQTGKTVRPKLYIAAGISGAIQHRVGMEASDVIVAINTDPNAPIFDFAHYGIVGNALQVLPGLTQAFQAHLDQRIRKVA
;
A
#
# COMPACT_ATOMS: atom_id res chain seq x y z
N ALA A 1 42.27 4.77 -7.98
CA ALA A 1 42.50 3.84 -6.88
C ALA A 1 41.15 3.12 -6.61
N PRO A 2 41.10 1.77 -6.52
CA PRO A 2 39.87 1.09 -6.20
C PRO A 2 39.45 1.46 -4.78
N LEU A 3 38.18 1.84 -4.62
CA LEU A 3 37.54 2.07 -3.32
C LEU A 3 37.69 0.79 -2.50
N LYS A 4 38.35 0.90 -1.34
CA LYS A 4 38.40 -0.20 -0.37
C LYS A 4 36.97 -0.55 -0.01
N PRO A 5 36.61 -1.86 0.04
CA PRO A 5 35.30 -2.26 0.52
C PRO A 5 35.13 -1.72 1.93
N ALA A 6 34.04 -1.02 2.18
CA ALA A 6 33.64 -0.55 3.50
C ALA A 6 33.76 -1.74 4.46
N GLY A 7 34.51 -1.55 5.55
CA GLY A 7 34.86 -2.61 6.48
C GLY A 7 33.63 -3.44 6.87
N ARG A 8 33.81 -4.76 6.93
CA ARG A 8 32.87 -5.72 7.48
C ARG A 8 32.30 -5.13 8.76
N GLY A 9 30.98 -5.01 8.76
CA GLY A 9 30.24 -4.37 9.84
C GLY A 9 30.73 -4.89 11.19
N ARG A 10 30.88 -3.99 12.13
CA ARG A 10 30.92 -4.34 13.54
C ARG A 10 29.81 -5.33 13.77
N ASN A 11 30.06 -6.46 14.39
CA ASN A 11 29.04 -7.29 15.02
C ASN A 11 28.39 -6.40 16.09
N LEU A 12 27.36 -5.69 15.69
CA LEU A 12 26.53 -4.89 16.58
C LEU A 12 25.63 -5.90 17.28
N GLU A 13 26.15 -6.53 18.34
CA GLU A 13 25.29 -7.29 19.24
C GLU A 13 24.27 -6.32 19.82
N LEU A 14 22.99 -6.69 19.69
CA LEU A 14 21.92 -5.97 20.36
C LEU A 14 22.17 -6.01 21.87
N SER A 15 21.99 -4.88 22.54
CA SER A 15 21.98 -4.86 24.01
C SER A 15 20.90 -5.78 24.54
N ASP A 16 21.06 -6.32 25.72
CA ASP A 16 20.08 -7.24 26.31
C ASP A 16 18.70 -6.61 26.45
N ALA A 17 18.63 -5.32 26.71
CA ALA A 17 17.38 -4.55 26.69
C ALA A 17 16.67 -4.59 25.32
N LEU A 18 17.40 -4.52 24.22
CA LEU A 18 16.83 -4.57 22.87
C LEU A 18 16.50 -5.99 22.41
N LYS A 19 17.15 -7.01 22.97
CA LYS A 19 16.81 -8.42 22.76
C LYS A 19 15.46 -8.81 23.40
N ALA A 20 14.99 -8.03 24.37
CA ALA A 20 13.67 -8.21 24.99
C ALA A 20 12.50 -7.82 24.08
N TYR A 21 12.74 -6.99 23.07
CA TYR A 21 11.72 -6.58 22.11
C TYR A 21 11.25 -7.79 21.29
N LYS A 22 9.92 -8.03 21.27
CA LYS A 22 9.30 -9.16 20.56
C LYS A 22 7.95 -8.78 19.97
N GLY A 23 7.60 -9.43 18.88
CA GLY A 23 6.32 -9.26 18.21
C GLY A 23 6.40 -8.34 17.00
N VAL A 24 5.51 -8.59 16.05
CA VAL A 24 5.32 -7.77 14.85
C VAL A 24 4.04 -6.97 15.03
N TRP A 25 4.14 -5.66 14.89
CA TRP A 25 3.01 -4.74 14.99
C TRP A 25 2.66 -4.13 13.65
N VAL A 26 1.37 -3.96 13.43
CA VAL A 26 0.81 -3.22 12.29
C VAL A 26 -0.04 -2.07 12.83
N PHE A 27 0.29 -0.85 12.46
CA PHE A 27 -0.58 0.29 12.70
C PHE A 27 -1.79 0.20 11.76
N ILE A 28 -2.98 0.11 12.34
CA ILE A 28 -4.24 0.04 11.61
C ILE A 28 -4.74 1.45 11.37
N GLU A 29 -4.49 1.95 10.16
CA GLU A 29 -4.91 3.27 9.74
C GLU A 29 -6.40 3.27 9.41
N HIS A 30 -7.14 4.18 9.99
CA HIS A 30 -8.56 4.36 9.70
C HIS A 30 -8.93 5.83 9.61
N GLU A 31 -9.97 6.11 8.87
CA GLU A 31 -10.55 7.43 8.72
C GLU A 31 -12.06 7.29 8.48
N ARG A 32 -12.87 8.08 9.20
CA ARG A 32 -14.34 8.16 9.01
C ARG A 32 -15.07 6.83 9.06
N GLY A 33 -14.73 6.01 10.01
CA GLY A 33 -15.39 4.73 10.21
C GLY A 33 -14.99 3.65 9.19
N GLN A 34 -13.90 3.86 8.45
CA GLN A 34 -13.35 2.88 7.51
C GLN A 34 -11.86 2.70 7.71
N VAL A 35 -11.40 1.45 7.69
CA VAL A 35 -9.98 1.11 7.73
C VAL A 35 -9.40 1.21 6.33
N HIS A 36 -8.22 1.79 6.21
CA HIS A 36 -7.48 1.83 4.97
C HIS A 36 -6.97 0.43 4.61
N SER A 37 -7.21 -0.03 3.38
CA SER A 37 -6.91 -1.40 2.93
C SER A 37 -5.47 -1.84 3.15
N VAL A 38 -4.50 -0.91 3.12
CA VAL A 38 -3.09 -1.21 3.38
C VAL A 38 -2.87 -1.84 4.74
N SER A 39 -3.71 -1.53 5.74
CA SER A 39 -3.63 -2.13 7.08
C SER A 39 -3.87 -3.63 7.03
N TRP A 40 -4.82 -4.06 6.22
CA TRP A 40 -5.13 -5.49 6.02
C TRP A 40 -4.04 -6.20 5.20
N GLU A 41 -3.52 -5.55 4.15
CA GLU A 41 -2.35 -6.04 3.41
C GLU A 41 -1.16 -6.27 4.34
N LEU A 42 -0.92 -5.31 5.25
CA LEU A 42 0.17 -5.37 6.22
C LEU A 42 -0.04 -6.43 7.30
N LEU A 43 -1.29 -6.70 7.73
CA LEU A 43 -1.54 -7.83 8.64
C LEU A 43 -1.23 -9.15 7.95
N GLY A 44 -1.58 -9.32 6.66
CA GLY A 44 -1.19 -10.50 5.90
C GLY A 44 0.32 -10.69 5.78
N GLU A 45 1.05 -9.64 5.51
CA GLU A 45 2.52 -9.69 5.44
C GLU A 45 3.14 -9.84 6.82
N GLY A 46 2.64 -9.10 7.81
CA GLY A 46 3.05 -9.20 9.21
C GLY A 46 2.87 -10.61 9.78
N ARG A 47 1.82 -11.34 9.34
CA ARG A 47 1.62 -12.75 9.75
C ARG A 47 2.78 -13.63 9.28
N LYS A 48 3.21 -13.47 8.02
CA LYS A 48 4.36 -14.22 7.49
C LYS A 48 5.64 -13.92 8.26
N LEU A 49 5.89 -12.63 8.57
CA LEU A 49 7.06 -12.22 9.34
C LEU A 49 7.01 -12.75 10.78
N ALA A 50 5.84 -12.67 11.43
CA ALA A 50 5.63 -13.17 12.78
C ALA A 50 5.83 -14.68 12.87
N ASP A 51 5.33 -15.43 11.89
CA ASP A 51 5.51 -16.90 11.81
C ASP A 51 6.98 -17.26 11.61
N GLN A 52 7.71 -16.56 10.76
CA GLN A 52 9.16 -16.77 10.58
C GLN A 52 9.96 -16.48 11.86
N LEU A 53 9.54 -15.49 12.64
CA LEU A 53 10.16 -15.10 13.89
C LEU A 53 9.72 -15.96 15.09
N GLY A 54 8.58 -16.67 14.96
CA GLY A 54 7.96 -17.41 16.07
C GLY A 54 7.41 -16.46 17.15
N VAL A 55 6.79 -15.32 16.75
CA VAL A 55 6.27 -14.30 17.65
C VAL A 55 4.81 -13.96 17.30
N THR A 56 4.16 -13.19 18.17
CA THR A 56 2.78 -12.71 17.94
C THR A 56 2.72 -11.59 16.89
N LEU A 57 1.62 -11.56 16.15
CA LEU A 57 1.23 -10.43 15.31
C LEU A 57 0.18 -9.60 16.04
N SER A 58 0.41 -8.30 16.17
CA SER A 58 -0.54 -7.42 16.82
C SER A 58 -0.92 -6.22 15.94
N GLY A 59 -2.19 -5.83 16.02
CA GLY A 59 -2.68 -4.55 15.49
C GLY A 59 -2.54 -3.44 16.53
N VAL A 60 -2.41 -2.20 16.07
CA VAL A 60 -2.49 -0.99 16.91
C VAL A 60 -3.56 -0.07 16.36
N LEU A 61 -4.54 0.29 17.18
CA LEU A 61 -5.64 1.20 16.89
C LEU A 61 -5.58 2.41 17.80
N LEU A 62 -5.54 3.59 17.22
CA LEU A 62 -5.62 4.88 17.93
C LEU A 62 -6.82 5.63 17.41
N GLY A 63 -7.76 6.06 18.27
CA GLY A 63 -8.94 6.76 17.79
C GLY A 63 -9.78 7.39 18.90
N GLY A 64 -10.81 8.13 18.46
CA GLY A 64 -11.78 8.76 19.35
C GLY A 64 -12.77 7.76 19.97
N PRO A 65 -13.48 8.16 21.06
CA PRO A 65 -14.43 7.29 21.74
C PRO A 65 -15.66 6.93 20.88
N ASP A 66 -15.99 7.76 19.89
CA ASP A 66 -17.14 7.57 19.01
C ASP A 66 -16.82 6.71 17.77
N GLU A 67 -15.56 6.30 17.60
CA GLU A 67 -15.12 5.51 16.46
C GLU A 67 -15.29 4.01 16.73
N PRO A 68 -15.61 3.19 15.72
CA PRO A 68 -15.92 1.77 15.88
C PRO A 68 -14.64 0.90 16.02
N LEU A 69 -13.75 1.26 16.97
CA LEU A 69 -12.45 0.62 17.14
C LEU A 69 -12.57 -0.88 17.47
N ASP A 70 -13.64 -1.27 18.20
CA ASP A 70 -13.87 -2.67 18.53
C ASP A 70 -14.24 -3.49 17.28
N GLN A 71 -15.00 -2.91 16.34
CA GLN A 71 -15.27 -3.54 15.06
C GLN A 71 -13.99 -3.70 14.25
N PHE A 72 -13.14 -2.66 14.19
CA PHE A 72 -11.86 -2.73 13.48
C PHE A 72 -10.91 -3.76 14.09
N ALA A 73 -10.96 -3.95 15.41
CA ALA A 73 -10.19 -5.01 16.08
C ALA A 73 -10.69 -6.41 15.66
N GLN A 74 -12.01 -6.62 15.57
CA GLN A 74 -12.58 -7.89 15.07
C GLN A 74 -12.18 -8.15 13.61
N GLU A 75 -12.22 -7.12 12.77
CA GLU A 75 -11.75 -7.23 11.39
C GLU A 75 -10.25 -7.57 11.36
N ALA A 76 -9.42 -6.96 12.22
CA ALA A 76 -7.99 -7.25 12.29
C ALA A 76 -7.69 -8.73 12.64
N PHE A 77 -8.48 -9.34 13.51
CA PHE A 77 -8.36 -10.77 13.79
C PHE A 77 -8.63 -11.61 12.56
N SER A 78 -9.65 -11.25 11.78
CA SER A 78 -9.96 -11.95 10.54
C SER A 78 -8.83 -11.87 9.51
N PHE A 79 -8.01 -10.83 9.56
CA PHE A 79 -6.84 -10.65 8.68
C PHE A 79 -5.52 -11.12 9.31
N GLY A 80 -5.57 -11.80 10.44
CA GLY A 80 -4.41 -12.53 10.98
C GLY A 80 -3.82 -12.01 12.28
N ALA A 81 -4.32 -10.91 12.86
CA ALA A 81 -3.85 -10.44 14.17
C ALA A 81 -4.18 -11.45 15.28
N ASP A 82 -3.27 -11.62 16.23
CA ASP A 82 -3.48 -12.41 17.45
C ASP A 82 -3.95 -11.51 18.59
N HIS A 83 -3.54 -10.24 18.57
CA HIS A 83 -3.84 -9.25 19.58
C HIS A 83 -4.05 -7.87 18.95
N VAL A 84 -4.85 -6.99 19.58
CA VAL A 84 -4.98 -5.60 19.17
C VAL A 84 -4.86 -4.68 20.39
N TYR A 85 -3.91 -3.75 20.32
CA TYR A 85 -3.77 -2.66 21.28
C TYR A 85 -4.64 -1.49 20.86
N ILE A 86 -5.48 -1.00 21.75
CA ILE A 86 -6.41 0.10 21.48
C ILE A 86 -6.08 1.26 22.43
N THR A 87 -5.93 2.45 21.88
CA THR A 87 -5.93 3.68 22.68
C THR A 87 -7.11 4.53 22.24
N ARG A 88 -8.05 4.71 23.17
CA ARG A 88 -9.30 5.43 22.96
C ARG A 88 -9.27 6.73 23.74
N ASP A 89 -9.20 7.86 23.04
CA ASP A 89 -9.12 9.18 23.69
C ASP A 89 -9.76 10.26 22.80
N PRO A 90 -10.52 11.22 23.36
CA PRO A 90 -11.12 12.32 22.58
C PRO A 90 -10.11 13.12 21.75
N VAL A 91 -8.85 13.25 22.19
CA VAL A 91 -7.81 13.97 21.43
C VAL A 91 -7.34 13.23 20.19
N LEU A 92 -7.70 11.94 20.05
CA LEU A 92 -7.40 11.12 18.88
C LEU A 92 -8.53 11.16 17.84
N LYS A 93 -9.58 11.94 18.06
CA LYS A 93 -10.63 12.15 17.08
C LYS A 93 -10.09 12.93 15.88
N GLY A 94 -9.90 12.24 14.77
CA GLY A 94 -9.22 12.78 13.58
C GLY A 94 -7.71 12.87 13.74
N TYR A 95 -7.01 12.58 12.66
CA TYR A 95 -5.56 12.50 12.67
C TYR A 95 -4.90 13.86 12.96
N ARG A 96 -4.03 13.87 13.95
CA ARG A 96 -3.03 14.91 14.23
C ARG A 96 -1.73 14.24 14.62
N ASN A 97 -0.63 14.69 14.06
CA ASN A 97 0.67 14.04 14.24
C ASN A 97 1.07 13.88 15.71
N GLU A 98 0.98 14.96 16.52
CA GLU A 98 1.46 14.99 17.90
C GLU A 98 0.78 13.95 18.81
N PRO A 99 -0.58 13.90 18.93
CA PRO A 99 -1.23 12.92 19.80
C PRO A 99 -1.09 11.48 19.29
N PHE A 100 -1.09 11.25 17.96
CA PHE A 100 -0.88 9.93 17.40
C PHE A 100 0.57 9.44 17.60
N THR A 101 1.55 10.32 17.45
CA THR A 101 2.96 10.02 17.75
C THR A 101 3.13 9.61 19.20
N LYS A 102 2.53 10.39 20.14
CA LYS A 102 2.59 10.03 21.56
C LYS A 102 1.92 8.70 21.83
N GLY A 103 0.70 8.47 21.31
CA GLY A 103 -0.04 7.21 21.52
C GLY A 103 0.74 5.99 21.06
N LEU A 104 1.27 6.02 19.84
CA LEU A 104 2.05 4.89 19.30
C LEU A 104 3.37 4.72 20.04
N THR A 105 4.06 5.81 20.38
CA THR A 105 5.33 5.77 21.11
C THR A 105 5.17 5.23 22.53
N ASP A 106 4.13 5.65 23.25
CA ASP A 106 3.83 5.15 24.61
C ASP A 106 3.58 3.63 24.60
N LEU A 107 2.78 3.15 23.63
CA LEU A 107 2.53 1.71 23.46
C LEU A 107 3.83 0.95 23.13
N VAL A 108 4.66 1.46 22.21
CA VAL A 108 5.94 0.84 21.84
C VAL A 108 6.87 0.76 23.05
N ASN A 109 6.97 1.81 23.85
CA ASN A 109 7.81 1.83 25.05
C ASN A 109 7.32 0.84 26.12
N LYS A 110 6.00 0.67 26.24
CA LYS A 110 5.38 -0.22 27.22
C LYS A 110 5.50 -1.70 26.84
N TYR A 111 5.23 -2.02 25.58
CA TYR A 111 5.09 -3.41 25.12
C TYR A 111 6.25 -3.93 24.29
N GLN A 112 7.15 -3.07 23.85
CA GLN A 112 8.44 -3.39 23.22
C GLN A 112 8.34 -4.32 21.99
N PRO A 113 7.61 -3.95 20.90
CA PRO A 113 7.57 -4.73 19.68
C PRO A 113 8.92 -4.76 18.96
N GLU A 114 9.27 -5.88 18.33
CA GLU A 114 10.50 -6.00 17.55
C GLU A 114 10.40 -5.27 16.20
N ILE A 115 9.23 -5.32 15.57
CA ILE A 115 8.93 -4.72 14.26
C ILE A 115 7.65 -3.90 14.36
N VAL A 116 7.62 -2.73 13.72
CA VAL A 116 6.42 -1.90 13.56
C VAL A 116 6.26 -1.52 12.09
N LEU A 117 5.12 -1.90 11.50
CA LEU A 117 4.77 -1.66 10.11
C LEU A 117 3.64 -0.64 10.02
N LEU A 118 3.76 0.31 9.07
CA LEU A 118 2.73 1.29 8.75
C LEU A 118 2.51 1.34 7.24
N GLY A 119 1.33 1.78 6.81
CA GLY A 119 1.08 2.09 5.40
C GLY A 119 1.90 3.30 4.93
N ALA A 120 2.40 3.30 3.71
CA ALA A 120 3.03 4.48 3.11
C ALA A 120 1.98 5.41 2.48
N THR A 121 0.92 5.68 3.21
CA THR A 121 -0.09 6.70 2.96
C THR A 121 0.42 8.09 3.37
N SER A 122 -0.35 9.14 3.18
CA SER A 122 0.02 10.47 3.69
C SER A 122 0.11 10.46 5.22
N GLN A 123 -0.87 9.88 5.90
CA GLN A 123 -0.90 9.76 7.36
C GLN A 123 0.22 8.85 7.88
N GLY A 124 0.35 7.65 7.29
CA GLY A 124 1.34 6.68 7.77
C GLY A 124 2.78 7.13 7.59
N ARG A 125 3.11 7.87 6.52
CA ARG A 125 4.45 8.45 6.33
C ARG A 125 4.76 9.54 7.35
N ASP A 126 3.79 10.41 7.62
CA ASP A 126 3.91 11.48 8.60
C ASP A 126 4.09 10.90 10.02
N LEU A 127 3.25 9.95 10.40
CA LEU A 127 3.31 9.28 11.70
C LEU A 127 4.61 8.48 11.88
N ALA A 128 4.97 7.66 10.88
CA ALA A 128 6.16 6.79 10.99
C ALA A 128 7.45 7.58 11.18
N GLY A 129 7.60 8.72 10.48
CA GLY A 129 8.76 9.59 10.62
C GLY A 129 8.87 10.17 12.03
N SER A 130 7.76 10.66 12.58
CA SER A 130 7.70 11.24 13.92
C SER A 130 7.94 10.20 15.02
N VAL A 131 7.35 9.03 14.91
CA VAL A 131 7.55 7.92 15.87
C VAL A 131 8.98 7.42 15.82
N ALA A 132 9.56 7.19 14.64
CA ALA A 132 10.94 6.73 14.52
C ALA A 132 11.95 7.74 15.11
N THR A 133 11.71 9.03 14.91
CA THR A 133 12.52 10.10 15.48
C THR A 133 12.41 10.13 17.01
N THR A 134 11.20 10.00 17.55
CA THR A 134 10.96 10.01 19.01
C THR A 134 11.58 8.80 19.69
N LEU A 135 11.52 7.63 19.05
CA LEU A 135 12.11 6.38 19.56
C LEU A 135 13.61 6.25 19.25
N LEU A 136 14.19 7.20 18.51
CA LEU A 136 15.59 7.17 18.08
C LEU A 136 15.94 5.87 17.33
N THR A 137 15.06 5.41 16.45
CA THR A 137 15.24 4.19 15.67
C THR A 137 15.26 4.43 14.17
N GLY A 138 15.62 3.41 13.38
CA GLY A 138 15.64 3.46 11.92
C GLY A 138 14.27 3.22 11.31
N LEU A 139 13.95 3.96 10.23
CA LEU A 139 12.77 3.80 9.43
C LEU A 139 13.13 3.56 7.96
N THR A 140 12.69 2.45 7.37
CA THR A 140 12.76 2.24 5.92
C THR A 140 11.44 2.63 5.29
N ALA A 141 11.45 3.68 4.46
CA ALA A 141 10.24 4.23 3.88
C ALA A 141 9.96 3.66 2.48
N ASP A 142 8.66 3.53 2.13
CA ASP A 142 8.17 3.16 0.80
C ASP A 142 8.62 1.78 0.33
N CYS A 143 8.63 0.81 1.23
CA CYS A 143 9.02 -0.56 0.94
C CYS A 143 8.05 -1.25 -0.02
N THR A 144 8.61 -2.14 -0.83
CA THR A 144 7.87 -3.00 -1.76
C THR A 144 8.03 -4.48 -1.45
N GLU A 145 8.96 -4.83 -0.56
CA GLU A 145 9.19 -6.21 -0.12
C GLU A 145 9.72 -6.20 1.32
N LEU A 146 9.26 -7.16 2.11
CA LEU A 146 9.69 -7.39 3.49
C LEU A 146 10.05 -8.86 3.69
N ASN A 147 11.19 -9.11 4.29
CA ASN A 147 11.66 -10.46 4.64
C ASN A 147 12.37 -10.44 5.99
N ILE A 148 12.54 -11.61 6.59
CA ILE A 148 13.43 -11.78 7.74
C ILE A 148 14.76 -12.34 7.27
N ASP A 149 15.85 -11.66 7.58
CA ASP A 149 17.19 -12.17 7.33
C ASP A 149 17.45 -13.38 8.22
N PRO A 150 17.77 -14.55 7.65
CA PRO A 150 17.90 -15.79 8.43
C PRO A 150 19.10 -15.82 9.37
N VAL A 151 20.10 -14.97 9.15
CA VAL A 151 21.33 -14.91 9.94
C VAL A 151 21.18 -13.96 11.12
N THR A 152 20.69 -12.76 10.86
CA THR A 152 20.58 -11.71 11.89
C THR A 152 19.20 -11.63 12.56
N ARG A 153 18.18 -12.32 12.04
CA ARG A 153 16.76 -12.17 12.43
C ARG A 153 16.24 -10.74 12.24
N ALA A 154 16.94 -9.90 11.49
CA ALA A 154 16.51 -8.54 11.26
C ALA A 154 15.49 -8.46 10.13
N LEU A 155 14.63 -7.43 10.19
CA LEU A 155 13.76 -7.06 9.09
C LEU A 155 14.62 -6.58 7.92
N ALA A 156 14.59 -7.30 6.81
CA ALA A 156 15.16 -6.90 5.52
C ALA A 156 14.06 -6.20 4.71
N ALA A 157 14.07 -4.87 4.75
CA ALA A 157 13.07 -4.04 4.10
C ALA A 157 13.63 -3.51 2.77
N THR A 158 13.03 -3.93 1.65
CA THR A 158 13.47 -3.57 0.30
C THR A 158 12.60 -2.46 -0.28
N ARG A 159 13.26 -1.46 -0.84
CA ARG A 159 12.60 -0.32 -1.49
C ARG A 159 13.23 -0.01 -2.84
N PRO A 160 12.48 0.48 -3.82
CA PRO A 160 13.03 1.00 -5.05
C PRO A 160 13.72 2.36 -4.81
N THR A 161 14.89 2.53 -5.42
CA THR A 161 15.69 3.77 -5.38
C THR A 161 16.01 4.22 -6.81
N PHE A 162 16.55 5.43 -6.97
CA PHE A 162 16.95 5.99 -8.27
C PHE A 162 15.91 5.78 -9.38
N GLY A 163 14.67 6.18 -9.09
CA GLY A 163 13.60 6.07 -10.08
C GLY A 163 13.10 4.64 -10.34
N GLY A 164 13.34 3.70 -9.42
CA GLY A 164 12.94 2.30 -9.57
C GLY A 164 13.96 1.42 -10.32
N SER A 165 15.08 2.01 -10.76
CA SER A 165 16.14 1.27 -11.47
C SER A 165 17.00 0.39 -10.56
N LEU A 166 16.94 0.59 -9.25
CA LEU A 166 17.69 -0.15 -8.25
C LEU A 166 16.81 -0.49 -7.05
N LEU A 167 16.89 -1.72 -6.58
CA LEU A 167 16.30 -2.14 -5.31
C LEU A 167 17.35 -2.07 -4.21
N CYS A 168 17.00 -1.47 -3.10
CA CYS A 168 17.88 -1.35 -1.94
C CYS A 168 17.24 -2.02 -0.73
N THR A 169 17.90 -3.06 -0.19
CA THR A 169 17.47 -3.73 1.04
C THR A 169 18.18 -3.10 2.22
N ILE A 170 17.42 -2.64 3.19
CA ILE A 170 17.88 -1.92 4.38
C ILE A 170 17.50 -2.72 5.61
N MET A 171 18.44 -2.84 6.56
CA MET A 171 18.24 -3.51 7.84
C MET A 171 18.64 -2.60 8.99
N THR A 172 17.81 -2.50 10.02
CA THR A 172 18.08 -1.76 11.26
C THR A 172 18.61 -2.73 12.31
N LEU A 173 19.92 -2.99 12.32
CA LEU A 173 20.53 -4.02 13.17
C LEU A 173 20.68 -3.60 14.63
N ALA A 174 20.93 -2.31 14.91
CA ALA A 174 21.35 -1.81 16.22
C ALA A 174 20.23 -1.22 17.07
N TYR A 175 19.03 -1.06 16.52
CA TYR A 175 17.92 -0.37 17.17
C TYR A 175 16.62 -1.16 17.09
N ARG A 176 15.70 -0.89 18.02
CA ARG A 176 14.35 -1.44 18.09
C ARG A 176 13.34 -0.34 18.45
N PRO A 177 12.10 -0.45 17.94
CA PRO A 177 11.65 -1.40 16.94
C PRO A 177 12.31 -1.15 15.57
N GLN A 178 12.31 -2.16 14.70
CA GLN A 178 12.64 -1.99 13.29
C GLN A 178 11.37 -1.49 12.59
N MET A 179 11.43 -0.32 11.96
CA MET A 179 10.25 0.31 11.38
C MET A 179 10.31 0.33 9.86
N ALA A 180 9.17 0.06 9.23
CA ALA A 180 9.01 0.20 7.79
C ALA A 180 7.65 0.78 7.44
N THR A 181 7.61 1.65 6.40
CA THR A 181 6.36 1.96 5.72
C THR A 181 6.30 1.22 4.40
N VAL A 182 5.11 0.69 4.05
CA VAL A 182 4.88 -0.11 2.84
C VAL A 182 3.84 0.56 1.96
N ARG A 183 4.12 0.62 0.67
CA ARG A 183 3.18 1.22 -0.29
C ARG A 183 1.88 0.42 -0.33
N PRO A 184 0.73 1.10 -0.32
CA PRO A 184 -0.55 0.45 -0.58
C PRO A 184 -0.54 -0.31 -1.91
N ARG A 185 -1.23 -1.44 -1.96
CA ARG A 185 -1.38 -2.29 -3.15
C ARG A 185 -0.09 -3.00 -3.62
N VAL A 186 0.92 -3.03 -2.80
CA VAL A 186 2.16 -3.80 -3.09
C VAL A 186 2.09 -5.19 -2.48
N MET A 187 1.66 -5.29 -1.21
CA MET A 187 1.47 -6.60 -0.58
C MET A 187 0.12 -7.22 -0.98
N ALA A 188 0.08 -8.55 -0.99
CA ALA A 188 -1.16 -9.24 -1.30
C ALA A 188 -2.19 -9.04 -0.19
N MET A 189 -3.42 -8.70 -0.56
CA MET A 189 -4.55 -8.71 0.37
C MET A 189 -4.82 -10.15 0.82
N PRO A 190 -4.75 -10.47 2.12
CA PRO A 190 -5.08 -11.80 2.59
C PRO A 190 -6.59 -12.05 2.50
N ASN A 191 -6.98 -13.31 2.40
CA ASN A 191 -8.38 -13.68 2.55
C ASN A 191 -8.77 -13.54 4.03
N ALA A 192 -9.91 -12.90 4.29
CA ALA A 192 -10.43 -12.79 5.64
C ALA A 192 -10.92 -14.15 6.15
N ASP A 193 -10.43 -14.56 7.32
CA ASP A 193 -10.92 -15.72 8.06
C ASP A 193 -11.78 -15.24 9.23
N THR A 194 -13.09 -15.20 9.03
CA THR A 194 -14.06 -14.72 10.03
C THR A 194 -14.19 -15.64 11.24
N THR A 195 -13.54 -16.80 11.24
CA THR A 195 -13.54 -17.74 12.38
C THR A 195 -12.44 -17.42 13.40
N ARG A 196 -11.45 -16.58 12.99
CA ARG A 196 -10.37 -16.18 13.89
C ARG A 196 -10.87 -15.24 14.98
N THR A 197 -10.36 -15.44 16.16
CA THR A 197 -10.56 -14.60 17.34
C THR A 197 -9.21 -14.19 17.90
N GLY A 198 -9.19 -13.10 18.63
CA GLY A 198 -7.99 -12.61 19.30
C GLY A 198 -8.33 -11.93 20.62
N THR A 199 -7.36 -11.25 21.20
CA THR A 199 -7.50 -10.50 22.45
C THR A 199 -7.24 -9.03 22.22
N THR A 200 -7.83 -8.17 23.02
CA THR A 200 -7.60 -6.73 23.00
C THR A 200 -7.04 -6.25 24.32
N SER A 201 -6.23 -5.21 24.27
CA SER A 201 -5.82 -4.42 25.47
C SER A 201 -6.10 -2.96 25.20
N GLU A 202 -6.68 -2.27 26.18
CA GLU A 202 -6.97 -0.85 26.08
C GLU A 202 -6.03 -0.05 26.97
N ASP A 203 -5.45 1.01 26.42
CA ASP A 203 -4.53 1.92 27.08
C ASP A 203 -5.05 3.35 27.01
N THR A 204 -4.64 4.18 27.97
CA THR A 204 -4.99 5.60 28.03
C THR A 204 -3.86 6.47 27.54
N LEU A 205 -4.18 7.55 26.81
CA LEU A 205 -3.18 8.44 26.24
C LEU A 205 -2.58 9.42 27.25
N GLY A 206 -3.36 9.88 28.21
CA GLY A 206 -2.92 10.85 29.22
C GLY A 206 -2.57 12.23 28.65
N LEU A 207 -3.11 12.62 27.49
CA LEU A 207 -3.01 13.96 26.91
C LEU A 207 -4.31 14.72 27.12
N ILE A 208 -4.17 16.03 27.32
CA ILE A 208 -5.29 16.98 27.33
C ILE A 208 -5.20 17.90 26.11
N GLU A 209 -6.36 18.23 25.54
CA GLU A 209 -6.47 19.03 24.31
C GLU A 209 -5.71 20.37 24.39
N THR A 210 -5.63 20.99 25.56
CA THR A 210 -4.92 22.25 25.76
C THR A 210 -3.42 22.16 25.56
N ASN A 211 -2.83 20.96 25.68
CA ASN A 211 -1.39 20.74 25.53
C ASN A 211 -0.99 20.43 24.07
N ILE A 212 -1.98 20.28 23.17
CA ILE A 212 -1.74 19.95 21.78
C ILE A 212 -1.68 21.26 20.97
N VAL A 213 -0.57 21.47 20.29
CA VAL A 213 -0.31 22.71 19.52
C VAL A 213 -1.20 22.78 18.26
N THR A 214 -1.36 21.67 17.58
CA THR A 214 -2.17 21.60 16.34
C THR A 214 -3.65 21.41 16.66
N LYS A 215 -4.51 22.11 15.91
CA LYS A 215 -5.97 22.01 16.02
C LYS A 215 -6.58 21.61 14.69
N LEU A 216 -7.47 20.65 14.71
CA LEU A 216 -8.33 20.36 13.56
C LEU A 216 -9.49 21.36 13.60
N LEU A 217 -9.49 22.31 12.65
CA LEU A 217 -10.52 23.36 12.60
C LEU A 217 -11.77 22.87 11.87
N ASP A 218 -11.57 22.23 10.71
CA ASP A 218 -12.65 21.72 9.89
C ASP A 218 -12.14 20.64 8.94
N PHE A 219 -13.04 19.80 8.47
CA PHE A 219 -12.79 18.80 7.45
C PHE A 219 -13.72 19.04 6.25
N ILE A 220 -13.16 19.58 5.19
CA ILE A 220 -13.90 19.89 3.97
C ILE A 220 -13.83 18.68 3.03
N LEU A 221 -14.99 18.01 2.87
CA LEU A 221 -15.15 17.00 1.84
C LEU A 221 -15.05 17.65 0.46
N ASP A 222 -14.14 17.15 -0.35
CA ASP A 222 -14.18 17.40 -1.77
C ASP A 222 -15.36 16.59 -2.37
N THR A 223 -16.54 17.27 -2.44
CA THR A 223 -17.78 16.68 -2.95
C THR A 223 -17.83 16.63 -4.47
N ASN A 224 -16.80 17.10 -5.19
CA ASN A 224 -16.66 16.87 -6.62
C ASN A 224 -16.34 15.38 -6.86
N SER A 225 -17.32 14.56 -6.57
CA SER A 225 -17.25 13.10 -6.44
C SER A 225 -17.24 12.34 -7.76
N ASN A 226 -16.54 12.84 -8.76
CA ASN A 226 -15.94 12.00 -9.77
C ASN A 226 -14.53 11.52 -9.34
N LYS A 227 -14.29 11.38 -8.01
CA LYS A 227 -13.03 10.83 -7.51
C LYS A 227 -12.85 9.43 -8.05
N ILE A 228 -11.99 9.37 -9.04
CA ILE A 228 -11.51 8.15 -9.66
C ILE A 228 -10.81 7.32 -8.58
N ASN A 229 -11.45 6.23 -8.20
CA ASN A 229 -10.91 5.34 -7.17
C ASN A 229 -9.91 4.33 -7.76
N LEU A 230 -9.01 4.84 -8.61
CA LEU A 230 -8.08 4.05 -9.38
C LEU A 230 -7.27 3.03 -8.55
N PRO A 231 -6.74 3.38 -7.35
CA PRO A 231 -6.00 2.43 -6.54
C PRO A 231 -6.83 1.23 -6.05
N TYR A 232 -8.16 1.38 -6.01
CA TYR A 232 -9.07 0.35 -5.47
C TYR A 232 -9.89 -0.36 -6.54
N ALA A 233 -9.65 -0.04 -7.82
CA ALA A 233 -10.36 -0.68 -8.92
C ALA A 233 -9.90 -2.13 -9.12
N ASP A 234 -10.86 -3.06 -9.26
CA ASP A 234 -10.58 -4.46 -9.60
C ASP A 234 -10.15 -4.64 -11.06
N VAL A 235 -10.58 -3.75 -11.93
CA VAL A 235 -10.24 -3.73 -13.35
C VAL A 235 -9.78 -2.33 -13.74
N ILE A 236 -8.64 -2.25 -14.41
CA ILE A 236 -8.12 -0.99 -14.96
C ILE A 236 -7.81 -1.17 -16.44
N VAL A 237 -8.37 -0.30 -17.26
CA VAL A 237 -7.99 -0.16 -18.68
C VAL A 237 -7.16 1.13 -18.81
N SER A 238 -5.90 1.00 -19.19
CA SER A 238 -4.96 2.11 -19.22
C SER A 238 -4.50 2.45 -20.64
N GLY A 239 -4.48 3.75 -20.94
CA GLY A 239 -4.06 4.27 -22.24
C GLY A 239 -2.69 4.91 -22.22
N GLY A 240 -1.92 4.69 -23.29
CA GLY A 240 -0.64 5.33 -23.55
C GLY A 240 -0.62 6.18 -24.82
N LYS A 241 0.53 6.79 -25.12
CA LYS A 241 0.72 7.61 -26.34
C LYS A 241 0.49 6.86 -27.66
N GLY A 242 0.51 5.51 -27.64
CA GLY A 242 0.15 4.68 -28.78
C GLY A 242 -1.31 4.85 -29.25
N LEU A 243 -2.18 5.48 -28.43
CA LEU A 243 -3.53 5.88 -28.82
C LEU A 243 -3.54 7.10 -29.78
N LYS A 244 -2.42 7.78 -29.96
CA LYS A 244 -2.14 8.89 -30.88
C LYS A 244 -2.80 10.20 -30.54
N ASN A 245 -4.12 10.23 -30.25
CA ASN A 245 -4.91 11.43 -30.01
C ASN A 245 -5.76 11.31 -28.75
N PRO A 246 -6.13 12.42 -28.08
CA PRO A 246 -6.97 12.40 -26.89
C PRO A 246 -8.37 11.82 -27.14
N GLU A 247 -8.95 12.05 -28.32
CA GLU A 247 -10.27 11.53 -28.69
C GLU A 247 -10.34 10.00 -28.65
N ASN A 248 -9.22 9.34 -28.90
CA ASN A 248 -9.11 7.87 -28.89
C ASN A 248 -9.17 7.29 -27.48
N PHE A 249 -8.99 8.11 -26.42
CA PHE A 249 -9.24 7.66 -25.05
C PHE A 249 -10.68 7.20 -24.83
N LYS A 250 -11.63 7.64 -25.65
CA LYS A 250 -12.99 7.11 -25.64
C LYS A 250 -13.02 5.59 -25.72
N LEU A 251 -12.17 4.97 -26.51
CA LEU A 251 -12.08 3.51 -26.63
C LEU A 251 -11.67 2.83 -25.33
N VAL A 252 -10.79 3.48 -24.57
CA VAL A 252 -10.36 3.01 -23.23
C VAL A 252 -11.51 3.14 -22.24
N PHE A 253 -12.22 4.27 -22.24
CA PHE A 253 -13.40 4.50 -21.41
C PHE A 253 -14.53 3.50 -21.73
N ASP A 254 -14.77 3.23 -23.00
CA ASP A 254 -15.84 2.30 -23.41
C ASP A 254 -15.54 0.86 -22.94
N LEU A 255 -14.30 0.40 -23.09
CA LEU A 255 -13.89 -0.92 -22.59
C LEU A 255 -13.92 -0.99 -21.05
N ALA A 256 -13.41 0.03 -20.37
CA ALA A 256 -13.45 0.11 -18.90
C ALA A 256 -14.90 0.04 -18.38
N ARG A 257 -15.83 0.76 -19.02
CA ARG A 257 -17.26 0.75 -18.66
C ARG A 257 -17.87 -0.64 -18.81
N VAL A 258 -17.60 -1.34 -19.89
CA VAL A 258 -18.11 -2.70 -20.12
C VAL A 258 -17.60 -3.68 -19.07
N LEU A 259 -16.34 -3.52 -18.65
CA LEU A 259 -15.71 -4.37 -17.64
C LEU A 259 -16.02 -3.94 -16.19
N GLY A 260 -16.76 -2.84 -15.99
CA GLY A 260 -17.02 -2.28 -14.64
C GLY A 260 -15.76 -1.77 -13.96
N GLY A 261 -14.79 -1.32 -14.75
CA GLY A 261 -13.46 -0.90 -14.28
C GLY A 261 -13.21 0.60 -14.41
N GLU A 262 -12.03 1.01 -13.96
CA GLU A 262 -11.55 2.39 -14.02
C GLU A 262 -10.57 2.60 -15.19
N VAL A 263 -10.44 3.87 -15.59
CA VAL A 263 -9.50 4.29 -16.65
C VAL A 263 -8.22 4.84 -16.06
N GLY A 264 -7.09 4.21 -16.41
CA GLY A 264 -5.75 4.68 -16.10
C GLY A 264 -5.06 5.32 -17.32
N ALA A 265 -3.96 6.01 -17.08
CA ALA A 265 -3.14 6.60 -18.13
C ALA A 265 -1.66 6.68 -17.77
N THR A 266 -0.81 6.72 -18.78
CA THR A 266 0.60 7.01 -18.60
C THR A 266 0.84 8.50 -18.38
N ARG A 267 1.92 8.85 -17.65
CA ARG A 267 2.33 10.24 -17.41
C ARG A 267 2.36 11.12 -18.68
N PRO A 268 2.89 10.67 -19.83
CA PRO A 268 2.88 11.46 -21.06
C PRO A 268 1.48 11.84 -21.56
N CYS A 269 0.46 11.01 -21.32
CA CYS A 269 -0.92 11.34 -21.69
C CYS A 269 -1.53 12.38 -20.75
N VAL A 270 -1.28 12.25 -19.46
CA VAL A 270 -1.71 13.25 -18.45
C VAL A 270 -1.03 14.59 -18.70
N GLN A 271 0.28 14.62 -18.90
CA GLN A 271 1.03 15.85 -19.20
C GLN A 271 0.57 16.53 -20.49
N ALA A 272 0.06 15.77 -21.46
CA ALA A 272 -0.52 16.31 -22.68
C ALA A 272 -1.99 16.75 -22.53
N GLY A 273 -2.56 16.66 -21.33
CA GLY A 273 -3.95 17.05 -21.07
C GLY A 273 -5.00 16.12 -21.69
N TRP A 274 -4.65 14.85 -21.98
CA TRP A 274 -5.58 13.89 -22.58
C TRP A 274 -6.58 13.34 -21.56
N VAL A 275 -6.15 13.24 -20.29
CA VAL A 275 -6.96 12.83 -19.15
C VAL A 275 -6.48 13.55 -17.89
N GLU A 276 -7.30 13.52 -16.84
CA GLU A 276 -7.02 14.17 -15.56
C GLU A 276 -5.81 13.52 -14.85
N ALA A 277 -5.13 14.29 -14.00
CA ALA A 277 -3.96 13.86 -13.24
C ALA A 277 -4.25 12.65 -12.33
N ASP A 278 -5.48 12.55 -11.82
CA ASP A 278 -5.94 11.46 -10.95
C ASP A 278 -5.95 10.09 -11.61
N ARG A 279 -5.87 10.04 -12.94
CA ARG A 279 -5.78 8.79 -13.73
C ARG A 279 -4.34 8.33 -13.96
N GLN A 280 -3.34 9.08 -13.51
CA GLN A 280 -1.95 8.71 -13.74
C GLN A 280 -1.56 7.46 -12.97
N VAL A 281 -1.09 6.43 -13.69
CA VAL A 281 -0.48 5.22 -13.15
C VAL A 281 1.04 5.27 -13.34
N GLY A 282 1.79 4.92 -12.31
CA GLY A 282 3.24 4.86 -12.36
C GLY A 282 3.92 5.43 -11.12
N GLN A 283 5.23 5.51 -11.15
CA GLN A 283 6.08 5.93 -10.03
C GLN A 283 5.69 7.28 -9.42
N THR A 284 5.33 8.26 -10.27
CA THR A 284 4.93 9.62 -9.85
C THR A 284 3.41 9.81 -9.84
N GLY A 285 2.66 8.75 -10.09
CA GLY A 285 1.21 8.68 -10.05
C GLY A 285 0.73 7.72 -8.99
N LYS A 286 -0.39 7.07 -9.27
CA LYS A 286 -0.96 6.05 -8.38
C LYS A 286 -0.31 4.70 -8.65
N THR A 287 -0.03 3.95 -7.58
CA THR A 287 0.29 2.51 -7.66
C THR A 287 -1.02 1.74 -7.54
N VAL A 288 -1.20 0.76 -8.43
CA VAL A 288 -2.43 -0.01 -8.56
C VAL A 288 -2.11 -1.51 -8.57
N ARG A 289 -3.05 -2.31 -8.08
CA ARG A 289 -3.00 -3.78 -8.12
C ARG A 289 -4.39 -4.33 -8.45
N PRO A 290 -4.89 -4.11 -9.67
CA PRO A 290 -6.17 -4.69 -10.07
C PRO A 290 -6.03 -6.19 -10.33
N LYS A 291 -7.15 -6.90 -10.31
CA LYS A 291 -7.25 -8.28 -10.82
C LYS A 291 -6.96 -8.34 -12.32
N LEU A 292 -7.32 -7.29 -13.06
CA LEU A 292 -7.07 -7.18 -14.50
C LEU A 292 -6.58 -5.77 -14.86
N TYR A 293 -5.41 -5.70 -15.47
CA TYR A 293 -4.84 -4.48 -16.04
C TYR A 293 -4.68 -4.63 -17.56
N ILE A 294 -5.38 -3.79 -18.33
CA ILE A 294 -5.27 -3.76 -19.80
C ILE A 294 -4.45 -2.53 -20.20
N ALA A 295 -3.27 -2.74 -20.76
CA ALA A 295 -2.35 -1.70 -21.19
C ALA A 295 -2.46 -1.48 -22.72
N ALA A 296 -3.12 -0.41 -23.14
CA ALA A 296 -3.39 -0.10 -24.54
C ALA A 296 -2.44 0.99 -25.08
N GLY A 297 -1.56 0.65 -26.00
CA GLY A 297 -0.59 1.58 -26.60
C GLY A 297 0.41 2.14 -25.58
N ILE A 298 0.83 1.32 -24.63
CA ILE A 298 1.81 1.64 -23.57
C ILE A 298 3.12 0.92 -23.90
N SER A 299 4.25 1.62 -23.80
CA SER A 299 5.57 1.04 -24.08
C SER A 299 6.10 0.10 -23.01
N GLY A 300 5.71 0.31 -21.74
CA GLY A 300 6.22 -0.48 -20.61
C GLY A 300 7.49 0.08 -19.98
N ALA A 301 7.74 1.39 -20.10
CA ALA A 301 8.83 2.05 -19.39
C ALA A 301 8.77 1.78 -17.88
N ILE A 302 9.95 1.64 -17.24
CA ILE A 302 10.08 1.27 -15.81
C ILE A 302 9.25 2.16 -14.89
N GLN A 303 9.13 3.46 -15.21
CA GLN A 303 8.35 4.41 -14.40
C GLN A 303 6.84 4.12 -14.43
N HIS A 304 6.32 3.48 -15.49
CA HIS A 304 4.94 3.02 -15.53
C HIS A 304 4.80 1.62 -14.91
N ARG A 305 5.73 0.74 -15.22
CA ARG A 305 5.79 -0.64 -14.74
C ARG A 305 5.67 -0.73 -13.22
N VAL A 306 6.48 0.02 -12.46
CA VAL A 306 6.47 0.02 -10.98
C VAL A 306 5.13 0.43 -10.36
N GLY A 307 4.26 1.06 -11.14
CA GLY A 307 2.92 1.44 -10.68
C GLY A 307 1.85 0.38 -10.94
N MET A 308 2.13 -0.71 -11.70
CA MET A 308 1.09 -1.67 -12.09
C MET A 308 1.55 -3.13 -12.20
N GLU A 309 2.85 -3.40 -12.10
CA GLU A 309 3.40 -4.76 -12.28
C GLU A 309 2.88 -5.78 -11.27
N ALA A 310 2.37 -5.34 -10.11
CA ALA A 310 1.75 -6.20 -9.11
C ALA A 310 0.31 -6.62 -9.45
N SER A 311 -0.23 -6.23 -10.62
CA SER A 311 -1.56 -6.66 -11.08
C SER A 311 -1.62 -8.18 -11.28
N ASP A 312 -2.75 -8.81 -10.93
CA ASP A 312 -2.88 -10.27 -11.01
C ASP A 312 -2.84 -10.76 -12.47
N VAL A 313 -3.48 -10.03 -13.39
CA VAL A 313 -3.44 -10.30 -14.84
C VAL A 313 -3.13 -9.01 -15.58
N ILE A 314 -2.11 -9.05 -16.45
CA ILE A 314 -1.72 -7.93 -17.32
C ILE A 314 -1.93 -8.35 -18.78
N VAL A 315 -2.74 -7.58 -19.52
CA VAL A 315 -2.94 -7.70 -20.96
C VAL A 315 -2.32 -6.49 -21.64
N ALA A 316 -1.36 -6.71 -22.53
CA ALA A 316 -0.68 -5.63 -23.27
C ALA A 316 -1.09 -5.61 -24.73
N ILE A 317 -1.36 -4.41 -25.26
CA ILE A 317 -1.65 -4.17 -26.68
C ILE A 317 -0.67 -3.12 -27.19
N ASN A 318 0.22 -3.51 -28.10
CA ASN A 318 1.19 -2.60 -28.70
C ASN A 318 1.48 -3.01 -30.15
N THR A 319 1.77 -2.05 -31.00
CA THR A 319 2.17 -2.31 -32.40
C THR A 319 3.61 -2.77 -32.52
N ASP A 320 4.49 -2.42 -31.59
CA ASP A 320 5.88 -2.83 -31.54
C ASP A 320 5.99 -4.18 -30.81
N PRO A 321 6.36 -5.27 -31.49
CA PRO A 321 6.53 -6.58 -30.86
C PRO A 321 7.66 -6.63 -29.83
N ASN A 322 8.60 -5.68 -29.88
CA ASN A 322 9.71 -5.56 -28.91
C ASN A 322 9.47 -4.55 -27.80
N ALA A 323 8.25 -4.06 -27.66
CA ALA A 323 7.93 -3.12 -26.59
C ALA A 323 8.15 -3.77 -25.22
N PRO A 324 8.87 -3.12 -24.26
CA PRO A 324 9.18 -3.68 -22.96
C PRO A 324 7.95 -4.11 -22.15
N ILE A 325 6.74 -3.64 -22.48
CA ILE A 325 5.50 -4.06 -21.84
C ILE A 325 5.27 -5.56 -21.95
N PHE A 326 5.74 -6.19 -23.04
CA PHE A 326 5.57 -7.61 -23.28
C PHE A 326 6.49 -8.49 -22.41
N ASP A 327 7.57 -7.93 -21.85
CA ASP A 327 8.48 -8.68 -20.98
C ASP A 327 7.82 -9.11 -19.64
N PHE A 328 6.74 -8.43 -19.24
CA PHE A 328 6.05 -8.69 -17.98
C PHE A 328 4.52 -8.81 -18.12
N ALA A 329 3.98 -8.71 -19.32
CA ALA A 329 2.57 -8.98 -19.58
C ALA A 329 2.26 -10.49 -19.56
N HIS A 330 1.12 -10.86 -18.97
CA HIS A 330 0.64 -12.24 -19.01
C HIS A 330 0.08 -12.61 -20.40
N TYR A 331 -0.52 -11.63 -21.08
CA TYR A 331 -1.04 -11.77 -22.45
C TYR A 331 -0.61 -10.58 -23.29
N GLY A 332 -0.08 -10.85 -24.47
CA GLY A 332 0.37 -9.84 -25.42
C GLY A 332 -0.41 -9.90 -26.73
N ILE A 333 -0.87 -8.76 -27.21
CA ILE A 333 -1.50 -8.59 -28.52
C ILE A 333 -0.63 -7.62 -29.32
N VAL A 334 0.11 -8.14 -30.31
CA VAL A 334 0.85 -7.30 -31.25
C VAL A 334 -0.14 -6.76 -32.28
N GLY A 335 -0.53 -5.51 -32.13
CA GLY A 335 -1.55 -4.91 -32.99
C GLY A 335 -1.86 -3.46 -32.64
N ASN A 336 -2.65 -2.82 -33.52
CA ASN A 336 -3.08 -1.45 -33.31
C ASN A 336 -4.21 -1.39 -32.26
N ALA A 337 -3.97 -0.73 -31.14
CA ALA A 337 -4.95 -0.58 -30.06
C ALA A 337 -6.28 0.01 -30.54
N LEU A 338 -6.26 0.90 -31.54
CA LEU A 338 -7.47 1.51 -32.11
C LEU A 338 -8.37 0.50 -32.85
N GLN A 339 -7.80 -0.61 -33.31
CA GLN A 339 -8.54 -1.69 -33.94
C GLN A 339 -8.92 -2.80 -32.96
N VAL A 340 -8.02 -3.08 -32.01
CA VAL A 340 -8.20 -4.15 -31.02
C VAL A 340 -9.24 -3.80 -29.96
N LEU A 341 -9.21 -2.57 -29.41
CA LEU A 341 -10.11 -2.14 -28.33
C LEU A 341 -11.61 -2.27 -28.68
N PRO A 342 -12.08 -1.82 -29.86
CA PRO A 342 -13.50 -1.99 -30.21
C PRO A 342 -13.93 -3.46 -30.29
N GLY A 343 -13.06 -4.32 -30.86
CA GLY A 343 -13.32 -5.76 -30.91
C GLY A 343 -13.40 -6.41 -29.53
N LEU A 344 -12.49 -6.06 -28.63
CA LEU A 344 -12.51 -6.52 -27.24
C LEU A 344 -13.78 -6.03 -26.52
N THR A 345 -14.15 -4.76 -26.69
CA THR A 345 -15.36 -4.18 -26.07
C THR A 345 -16.60 -4.95 -26.48
N GLN A 346 -16.77 -5.25 -27.79
CA GLN A 346 -17.90 -6.04 -28.30
C GLN A 346 -17.89 -7.47 -27.76
N ALA A 347 -16.74 -8.13 -27.75
CA ALA A 347 -16.61 -9.51 -27.29
C ALA A 347 -16.94 -9.63 -25.78
N PHE A 348 -16.45 -8.73 -24.95
CA PHE A 348 -16.76 -8.72 -23.52
C PHE A 348 -18.22 -8.39 -23.27
N GLN A 349 -18.80 -7.42 -23.96
CA GLN A 349 -20.22 -7.09 -23.81
C GLN A 349 -21.10 -8.31 -24.16
N ALA A 350 -20.84 -8.96 -25.29
CA ALA A 350 -21.60 -10.15 -25.72
C ALA A 350 -21.47 -11.30 -24.71
N HIS A 351 -20.29 -11.50 -24.13
CA HIS A 351 -20.05 -12.55 -23.13
C HIS A 351 -20.78 -12.26 -21.80
N LEU A 352 -20.74 -11.02 -21.34
CA LEU A 352 -21.44 -10.60 -20.11
C LEU A 352 -22.96 -10.71 -20.27
N ASP A 353 -23.52 -10.29 -21.40
CA ASP A 353 -24.95 -10.41 -21.71
C ASP A 353 -25.41 -11.87 -21.71
N GLN A 354 -24.60 -12.79 -22.22
CA GLN A 354 -24.87 -14.22 -22.19
C GLN A 354 -24.87 -14.79 -20.76
N ARG A 355 -23.96 -14.33 -19.89
CA ARG A 355 -23.94 -14.75 -18.47
C ARG A 355 -25.16 -14.29 -17.71
N ILE A 356 -25.57 -13.04 -17.89
CA ILE A 356 -26.78 -12.49 -17.26
C ILE A 356 -28.02 -13.31 -17.67
N ARG A 357 -28.15 -13.65 -18.94
CA ARG A 357 -29.27 -14.47 -19.44
C ARG A 357 -29.29 -15.91 -18.93
N LYS A 358 -28.16 -16.45 -18.48
CA LYS A 358 -28.08 -17.81 -17.91
C LYS A 358 -28.37 -17.85 -16.41
N VAL A 359 -28.37 -16.71 -15.74
CA VAL A 359 -28.57 -16.58 -14.29
C VAL A 359 -30.01 -16.05 -13.98
N ALA A 360 -30.64 -15.40 -14.94
CA ALA A 360 -32.02 -14.98 -14.90
C ALA A 360 -32.96 -16.12 -15.39
#